data_0fdf33b6aaa82a01e853bc42c702043a
#
_entry.id   0fdf33b6aaa82a01e853bc42c702043a
#
_cell.length_a   1.000
_cell.length_b   1.000
_cell.length_c   1.000
_cell.angle_alpha   90.00
_cell.angle_beta   90.00
_cell.angle_gamma   90.00
#
_symmetry.space_group_name_H-M   'P 1'
#
loop_
_entity.id
_entity.type
_entity.pdbx_description
1 polymer ?
#
loop_
_entity_poly.entity_id
_entity_poly.type
_entity_poly.pdbx_seq_one_letter_code
_entity_poly.pdbx_strand_id
1 'polypeptide(L)'
;MHVIIAGGSGYVGGYLAHNLVEQHNQVTILTHSDINQVAARLDKHHKLSGKVDIINYHDYNGEGDVLVNLAGESMGAKAISKRRLKVLLSSRIEVLDALSTQMVLPPVFIQASAVAYYNEDCNEEVDETSTDMGTSEIAQIAIKLEERANQLNEQFHFKRFYIARLGIVLSRNGGFIKKASMTPPFTVIHGYNKVPFIELNDAINALQFLCEKDVPSGPVNLTSPKSATLQELLHCCYKHSKLPQIPIITGFLRLGDRRIQLLTTNQNVVPKVLLNMGFVFHTPNIQNVQ
;
A
#
# COMPACT_ATOMS: atom_id res chain seq x y z
N MET A 1 7.90 16.44 13.78
CA MET A 1 7.67 15.07 14.29
C MET A 1 8.87 14.19 14.01
N HIS A 2 9.08 13.16 14.82
CA HIS A 2 9.98 12.06 14.52
C HIS A 2 9.18 10.85 14.03
N VAL A 3 9.28 10.55 12.73
CA VAL A 3 8.53 9.47 12.07
C VAL A 3 9.44 8.28 11.81
N ILE A 4 9.04 7.13 12.31
CA ILE A 4 9.72 5.86 12.12
C ILE A 4 9.03 5.12 10.97
N ILE A 5 9.79 4.69 9.96
CA ILE A 5 9.23 4.01 8.79
C ILE A 5 9.85 2.62 8.64
N ALA A 6 9.11 1.58 8.97
CA ALA A 6 9.44 0.23 8.60
C ALA A 6 9.13 0.03 7.10
N GLY A 7 10.09 -0.45 6.32
CA GLY A 7 9.95 -0.55 4.87
C GLY A 7 10.17 0.76 4.10
N GLY A 8 10.82 1.74 4.72
CA GLY A 8 11.13 3.04 4.11
C GLY A 8 12.00 2.97 2.86
N SER A 9 12.74 1.89 2.62
CA SER A 9 13.49 1.67 1.38
C SER A 9 12.63 1.12 0.22
N GLY A 10 11.35 0.84 0.47
CA GLY A 10 10.38 0.41 -0.53
C GLY A 10 9.87 1.56 -1.40
N TYR A 11 9.02 1.22 -2.40
CA TYR A 11 8.50 2.22 -3.33
C TYR A 11 7.68 3.33 -2.63
N VAL A 12 6.64 2.96 -1.90
CA VAL A 12 5.80 3.94 -1.18
C VAL A 12 6.57 4.57 -0.02
N GLY A 13 7.29 3.75 0.76
CA GLY A 13 8.03 4.21 1.93
C GLY A 13 9.12 5.23 1.61
N GLY A 14 9.84 5.07 0.50
CA GLY A 14 10.87 6.03 0.08
C GLY A 14 10.29 7.38 -0.33
N TYR A 15 9.14 7.40 -1.02
CA TYR A 15 8.45 8.65 -1.32
C TYR A 15 7.87 9.31 -0.06
N LEU A 16 7.32 8.52 0.87
CA LEU A 16 6.86 9.05 2.16
C LEU A 16 8.02 9.67 2.95
N ALA A 17 9.15 8.96 3.05
CA ALA A 17 10.33 9.47 3.73
C ALA A 17 10.83 10.78 3.10
N HIS A 18 10.88 10.86 1.75
CA HIS A 18 11.26 12.06 1.03
C HIS A 18 10.33 13.24 1.35
N ASN A 19 9.01 13.02 1.27
CA ASN A 19 8.01 14.07 1.55
C ASN A 19 8.10 14.57 2.99
N LEU A 20 8.27 13.69 3.96
CA LEU A 20 8.42 14.04 5.38
C LEU A 20 9.70 14.86 5.64
N VAL A 21 10.82 14.48 5.02
CA VAL A 21 12.10 15.21 5.14
C VAL A 21 11.99 16.61 4.53
N GLU A 22 11.38 16.75 3.35
CA GLU A 22 11.17 18.07 2.71
C GLU A 22 10.27 18.99 3.57
N GLN A 23 9.46 18.42 4.45
CA GLN A 23 8.64 19.15 5.43
C GLN A 23 9.31 19.26 6.81
N HIS A 24 10.62 19.08 6.88
CA HIS A 24 11.45 19.25 8.08
C HIS A 24 11.11 18.27 9.23
N ASN A 25 10.54 17.10 8.94
CA ASN A 25 10.38 16.05 9.92
C ASN A 25 11.67 15.23 10.05
N GLN A 26 11.95 14.74 11.26
CA GLN A 26 12.97 13.74 11.47
C GLN A 26 12.42 12.38 11.01
N VAL A 27 13.22 11.62 10.25
CA VAL A 27 12.80 10.32 9.72
C VAL A 27 13.85 9.27 10.04
N THR A 28 13.42 8.17 10.65
CA THR A 28 14.23 6.97 10.87
C THR A 28 13.64 5.79 10.09
N ILE A 29 14.46 5.09 9.33
CA ILE A 29 14.07 3.93 8.54
C ILE A 29 14.52 2.66 9.25
N LEU A 30 13.55 1.78 9.56
CA LEU A 30 13.84 0.46 10.10
C LEU A 30 14.04 -0.55 8.96
N THR A 31 15.08 -1.38 9.10
CA THR A 31 15.42 -2.38 8.10
C THR A 31 15.99 -3.67 8.72
N HIS A 32 15.79 -4.81 8.01
CA HIS A 32 16.53 -6.06 8.23
C HIS A 32 17.72 -6.21 7.27
N SER A 33 17.81 -5.31 6.27
CA SER A 33 18.86 -5.35 5.26
C SER A 33 20.11 -4.59 5.73
N ASP A 34 21.21 -4.79 5.04
CA ASP A 34 22.44 -4.01 5.23
C ASP A 34 22.17 -2.51 5.07
N ILE A 35 22.58 -1.72 6.07
CA ILE A 35 22.32 -0.27 6.15
C ILE A 35 22.91 0.47 4.95
N ASN A 36 24.12 0.10 4.50
CA ASN A 36 24.76 0.78 3.38
C ASN A 36 24.02 0.52 2.06
N GLN A 37 23.48 -0.68 1.87
CA GLN A 37 22.66 -1.00 0.70
C GLN A 37 21.34 -0.23 0.71
N VAL A 38 20.72 -0.08 1.88
CA VAL A 38 19.50 0.72 2.05
C VAL A 38 19.79 2.20 1.78
N ALA A 39 20.85 2.75 2.35
CA ALA A 39 21.29 4.13 2.13
C ALA A 39 21.55 4.40 0.63
N ALA A 40 22.30 3.54 -0.05
CA ALA A 40 22.57 3.67 -1.49
C ALA A 40 21.28 3.64 -2.34
N ARG A 41 20.30 2.79 -1.96
CA ARG A 41 19.00 2.74 -2.65
C ARG A 41 18.19 4.02 -2.45
N LEU A 42 18.13 4.52 -1.23
CA LEU A 42 17.41 5.75 -0.88
C LEU A 42 18.05 6.97 -1.56
N ASP A 43 19.38 7.03 -1.62
CA ASP A 43 20.06 8.10 -2.32
C ASP A 43 19.77 8.06 -3.82
N LYS A 44 19.92 6.90 -4.45
CA LYS A 44 19.68 6.71 -5.88
C LYS A 44 18.26 7.11 -6.32
N HIS A 45 17.24 6.81 -5.53
CA HIS A 45 15.84 6.95 -5.94
C HIS A 45 15.15 8.19 -5.34
N HIS A 46 15.62 8.66 -4.18
CA HIS A 46 14.92 9.69 -3.40
C HIS A 46 15.82 10.83 -2.91
N LYS A 47 17.14 10.77 -3.14
CA LYS A 47 18.13 11.78 -2.70
C LYS A 47 18.06 12.04 -1.19
N LEU A 48 18.02 10.96 -0.41
CA LEU A 48 17.88 10.98 1.04
C LEU A 48 19.18 10.73 1.80
N SER A 49 20.33 10.73 1.12
CA SER A 49 21.65 10.54 1.74
C SER A 49 21.88 11.60 2.82
N GLY A 50 22.20 11.15 4.05
CA GLY A 50 22.45 12.03 5.19
C GLY A 50 21.23 12.81 5.71
N LYS A 51 20.04 12.56 5.16
CA LYS A 51 18.80 13.23 5.56
C LYS A 51 17.88 12.36 6.43
N VAL A 52 18.16 11.07 6.52
CA VAL A 52 17.40 10.10 7.31
C VAL A 52 18.35 9.22 8.10
N ASP A 53 17.94 8.79 9.28
CA ASP A 53 18.60 7.76 10.04
C ASP A 53 18.16 6.38 9.53
N ILE A 54 19.09 5.41 9.49
CA ILE A 54 18.79 4.05 9.07
C ILE A 54 19.30 3.12 10.15
N ILE A 55 18.43 2.35 10.77
CA ILE A 55 18.79 1.43 11.85
C ILE A 55 18.15 0.04 11.64
N ASN A 56 18.75 -0.98 12.23
CA ASN A 56 18.14 -2.30 12.24
C ASN A 56 17.07 -2.40 13.34
N TYR A 57 16.12 -3.33 13.19
CA TYR A 57 15.04 -3.52 14.17
C TYR A 57 15.56 -3.85 15.58
N HIS A 58 16.68 -4.57 15.71
CA HIS A 58 17.27 -4.93 16.99
C HIS A 58 17.97 -3.75 17.70
N ASP A 59 18.34 -2.72 16.95
CA ASP A 59 18.96 -1.50 17.49
C ASP A 59 17.91 -0.41 17.78
N TYR A 60 16.65 -0.65 17.39
CA TYR A 60 15.58 0.31 17.61
C TYR A 60 15.15 0.27 19.08
N ASN A 61 15.09 1.43 19.71
CA ASN A 61 14.76 1.61 21.12
C ASN A 61 13.28 1.97 21.38
N GLY A 62 12.44 2.02 20.34
CA GLY A 62 11.03 2.35 20.45
C GLY A 62 10.68 3.83 20.44
N GLU A 63 11.67 4.72 20.37
CA GLU A 63 11.44 6.17 20.36
C GLU A 63 10.89 6.67 19.03
N GLY A 64 10.06 7.72 19.08
CA GLY A 64 9.43 8.39 17.96
C GLY A 64 8.03 8.90 18.29
N ASP A 65 7.47 9.71 17.41
CA ASP A 65 6.09 10.20 17.53
C ASP A 65 5.10 9.30 16.78
N VAL A 66 5.52 8.76 15.63
CA VAL A 66 4.70 7.93 14.73
C VAL A 66 5.52 6.78 14.19
N LEU A 67 4.96 5.58 14.18
CA LEU A 67 5.50 4.42 13.49
C LEU A 67 4.60 4.07 12.29
N VAL A 68 5.16 4.10 11.08
CA VAL A 68 4.49 3.70 9.84
C VAL A 68 5.09 2.40 9.34
N ASN A 69 4.32 1.32 9.36
CA ASN A 69 4.77 0.02 8.86
C ASN A 69 4.28 -0.21 7.42
N LEU A 70 5.18 -0.03 6.47
CA LEU A 70 5.02 -0.32 5.04
C LEU A 70 5.87 -1.52 4.61
N ALA A 71 6.45 -2.25 5.58
CA ALA A 71 7.36 -3.34 5.30
C ALA A 71 6.62 -4.58 4.76
N GLY A 72 7.29 -5.26 3.86
CA GLY A 72 6.82 -6.51 3.26
C GLY A 72 7.32 -6.68 1.83
N GLU A 73 7.43 -7.91 1.43
CA GLU A 73 7.78 -8.28 0.06
C GLU A 73 6.73 -7.76 -0.94
N SER A 74 7.21 -7.21 -2.07
CA SER A 74 6.34 -6.63 -3.09
C SER A 74 5.43 -7.67 -3.76
N MET A 75 4.12 -7.43 -3.76
CA MET A 75 3.12 -8.24 -4.45
C MET A 75 3.36 -8.30 -5.97
N GLY A 76 3.77 -7.19 -6.55
CA GLY A 76 3.95 -7.06 -7.99
C GLY A 76 5.34 -7.45 -8.52
N ALA A 77 6.32 -7.82 -7.67
CA ALA A 77 7.70 -8.06 -8.12
C ALA A 77 7.90 -9.36 -8.88
N LYS A 78 7.22 -10.43 -8.47
CA LYS A 78 7.34 -11.80 -9.03
C LYS A 78 5.96 -12.44 -9.13
N ALA A 79 5.84 -13.45 -10.01
CA ALA A 79 4.64 -14.26 -10.11
C ALA A 79 4.27 -14.89 -8.76
N ILE A 80 2.96 -14.94 -8.44
CA ILE A 80 2.50 -15.42 -7.13
C ILE A 80 2.19 -16.91 -7.21
N SER A 81 3.15 -17.73 -6.78
CA SER A 81 2.98 -19.16 -6.50
C SER A 81 2.54 -19.41 -5.05
N LYS A 82 2.14 -20.63 -4.71
CA LYS A 82 1.86 -21.02 -3.31
C LYS A 82 3.05 -20.75 -2.36
N ARG A 83 4.29 -21.01 -2.82
CA ARG A 83 5.52 -20.68 -2.07
C ARG A 83 5.65 -19.17 -1.88
N ARG A 84 5.35 -18.38 -2.93
CA ARG A 84 5.43 -16.93 -2.86
C ARG A 84 4.39 -16.32 -1.91
N LEU A 85 3.18 -16.87 -1.82
CA LEU A 85 2.17 -16.44 -0.86
C LEU A 85 2.65 -16.57 0.59
N LYS A 86 3.33 -17.68 0.92
CA LYS A 86 3.94 -17.85 2.24
C LYS A 86 4.98 -16.76 2.53
N VAL A 87 5.87 -16.47 1.57
CA VAL A 87 6.89 -15.40 1.70
C VAL A 87 6.23 -14.01 1.84
N LEU A 88 5.15 -13.75 1.10
CA LEU A 88 4.41 -12.49 1.19
C LEU A 88 3.77 -12.29 2.57
N LEU A 89 3.25 -13.34 3.16
CA LEU A 89 2.70 -13.30 4.52
C LEU A 89 3.83 -13.20 5.55
N SER A 90 4.82 -14.12 5.54
CA SER A 90 5.88 -14.15 6.55
C SER A 90 6.66 -12.84 6.62
N SER A 91 7.01 -12.25 5.47
CA SER A 91 7.74 -10.97 5.41
C SER A 91 7.00 -9.79 6.06
N ARG A 92 5.69 -9.91 6.30
CA ARG A 92 4.88 -8.90 7.00
C ARG A 92 4.72 -9.20 8.47
N ILE A 93 4.47 -10.47 8.79
CA ILE A 93 4.30 -10.94 10.18
C ILE A 93 5.60 -10.80 10.96
N GLU A 94 6.75 -11.20 10.36
CA GLU A 94 8.08 -11.10 10.97
C GLU A 94 8.43 -9.67 11.42
N VAL A 95 7.96 -8.65 10.69
CA VAL A 95 8.15 -7.26 11.09
C VAL A 95 7.31 -6.91 12.34
N LEU A 96 6.05 -7.32 12.38
CA LEU A 96 5.20 -7.12 13.56
C LEU A 96 5.72 -7.91 14.77
N ASP A 97 6.27 -9.10 14.55
CA ASP A 97 6.91 -9.89 15.60
C ASP A 97 8.16 -9.19 16.13
N ALA A 98 9.02 -8.65 15.26
CA ALA A 98 10.18 -7.86 15.67
C ALA A 98 9.77 -6.59 16.47
N LEU A 99 8.71 -5.92 16.06
CA LEU A 99 8.16 -4.76 16.79
C LEU A 99 7.58 -5.16 18.14
N SER A 100 6.96 -6.35 18.26
CA SER A 100 6.35 -6.82 19.51
C SER A 100 7.38 -7.12 20.61
N THR A 101 8.66 -7.27 20.27
CA THR A 101 9.74 -7.46 21.25
C THR A 101 10.23 -6.17 21.89
N GLN A 102 9.81 -5.02 21.40
CA GLN A 102 10.21 -3.73 21.95
C GLN A 102 9.57 -3.46 23.32
N MET A 103 10.24 -2.68 24.15
CA MET A 103 9.71 -2.27 25.46
C MET A 103 8.63 -1.20 25.31
N VAL A 104 8.81 -0.30 24.34
CA VAL A 104 7.89 0.78 24.00
C VAL A 104 7.83 0.94 22.48
N LEU A 105 6.75 1.52 21.99
CA LEU A 105 6.60 1.93 20.60
C LEU A 105 5.98 3.35 20.54
N PRO A 106 6.12 4.07 19.42
CA PRO A 106 5.49 5.38 19.24
C PRO A 106 3.99 5.34 19.51
N PRO A 107 3.41 6.41 20.08
CA PRO A 107 1.99 6.43 20.45
C PRO A 107 1.03 6.36 19.26
N VAL A 108 1.51 6.62 18.05
CA VAL A 108 0.74 6.51 16.81
C VAL A 108 1.32 5.40 15.97
N PHE A 109 0.49 4.41 15.62
CA PHE A 109 0.90 3.31 14.76
C PHE A 109 0.00 3.21 13.52
N ILE A 110 0.62 3.20 12.34
CA ILE A 110 -0.05 3.04 11.04
C ILE A 110 0.46 1.75 10.40
N GLN A 111 -0.41 0.75 10.29
CA GLN A 111 -0.12 -0.52 9.62
C GLN A 111 -0.67 -0.47 8.19
N ALA A 112 0.20 -0.57 7.20
CA ALA A 112 -0.24 -0.76 5.82
C ALA A 112 -0.86 -2.15 5.62
N SER A 113 -2.06 -2.15 5.07
CA SER A 113 -2.81 -3.33 4.63
C SER A 113 -3.24 -3.14 3.17
N ALA A 114 -4.24 -3.86 2.71
CA ALA A 114 -4.76 -3.76 1.35
C ALA A 114 -6.28 -3.91 1.31
N VAL A 115 -6.91 -3.28 0.33
CA VAL A 115 -8.35 -3.46 0.03
C VAL A 115 -8.71 -4.91 -0.33
N ALA A 116 -7.72 -5.75 -0.60
CA ALA A 116 -7.90 -7.20 -0.75
C ALA A 116 -8.47 -7.87 0.52
N TYR A 117 -8.52 -7.19 1.66
CA TYR A 117 -9.25 -7.60 2.86
C TYR A 117 -10.74 -7.83 2.58
N TYR A 118 -11.36 -6.99 1.75
CA TYR A 118 -12.79 -7.08 1.43
C TYR A 118 -13.11 -8.21 0.45
N ASN A 119 -14.37 -8.62 0.44
CA ASN A 119 -14.89 -9.58 -0.51
C ASN A 119 -14.53 -9.21 -1.96
N GLU A 120 -14.15 -10.22 -2.77
CA GLU A 120 -13.66 -10.04 -4.13
C GLU A 120 -14.76 -9.68 -5.14
N ASP A 121 -16.03 -9.77 -4.76
CA ASP A 121 -17.18 -9.50 -5.64
C ASP A 121 -18.24 -8.66 -4.92
N CYS A 122 -17.97 -7.37 -4.79
CA CYS A 122 -18.86 -6.38 -4.18
C CYS A 122 -19.32 -5.38 -5.24
N ASN A 123 -20.60 -5.48 -5.67
CA ASN A 123 -21.21 -4.53 -6.61
C ASN A 123 -21.54 -3.20 -5.95
N GLU A 124 -21.90 -3.21 -4.68
CA GLU A 124 -22.22 -2.02 -3.88
C GLU A 124 -20.95 -1.32 -3.39
N GLU A 125 -21.11 -0.09 -2.91
CA GLU A 125 -20.02 0.63 -2.28
C GLU A 125 -19.62 -0.03 -0.96
N VAL A 126 -18.31 -0.27 -0.80
CA VAL A 126 -17.69 -0.84 0.39
C VAL A 126 -16.86 0.23 1.08
N ASP A 127 -17.21 0.56 2.31
CA ASP A 127 -16.44 1.46 3.15
C ASP A 127 -15.76 0.72 4.32
N GLU A 128 -15.10 1.48 5.19
CA GLU A 128 -14.35 0.95 6.33
C GLU A 128 -15.21 0.21 7.38
N THR A 129 -16.52 0.39 7.37
CA THR A 129 -17.46 -0.28 8.27
C THR A 129 -17.80 -1.71 7.82
N SER A 130 -17.47 -2.06 6.58
CA SER A 130 -17.75 -3.40 6.05
C SER A 130 -16.93 -4.46 6.76
N THR A 131 -17.61 -5.51 7.20
CA THR A 131 -17.03 -6.72 7.80
C THR A 131 -17.02 -7.90 6.82
N ASP A 132 -17.48 -7.71 5.58
CA ASP A 132 -17.49 -8.75 4.55
C ASP A 132 -16.07 -8.96 4.00
N MET A 133 -15.43 -10.01 4.48
CA MET A 133 -14.03 -10.32 4.18
C MET A 133 -13.91 -11.19 2.94
N GLY A 134 -12.81 -10.99 2.22
CA GLY A 134 -12.43 -11.81 1.08
C GLY A 134 -12.04 -13.24 1.47
N THR A 135 -12.21 -14.15 0.53
CA THR A 135 -11.94 -15.58 0.73
C THR A 135 -10.69 -16.08 0.01
N SER A 136 -10.14 -15.28 -0.91
CA SER A 136 -8.96 -15.66 -1.69
C SER A 136 -7.69 -15.81 -0.84
N GLU A 137 -6.71 -16.55 -1.36
CA GLU A 137 -5.39 -16.68 -0.72
C GLU A 137 -4.69 -15.31 -0.53
N ILE A 138 -5.02 -14.32 -1.37
CA ILE A 138 -4.47 -12.96 -1.24
C ILE A 138 -5.20 -12.19 -0.15
N ALA A 139 -6.52 -12.31 -0.04
CA ALA A 139 -7.31 -11.73 1.04
C ALA A 139 -6.82 -12.25 2.41
N GLN A 140 -6.52 -13.54 2.51
CA GLN A 140 -6.00 -14.15 3.72
C GLN A 140 -4.67 -13.55 4.19
N ILE A 141 -3.85 -12.97 3.29
CA ILE A 141 -2.64 -12.25 3.69
C ILE A 141 -3.02 -10.95 4.41
N ALA A 142 -3.98 -10.18 3.89
CA ALA A 142 -4.43 -8.95 4.52
C ALA A 142 -5.13 -9.22 5.87
N ILE A 143 -6.02 -10.21 5.91
CA ILE A 143 -6.76 -10.59 7.12
C ILE A 143 -5.80 -10.97 8.26
N LYS A 144 -4.87 -11.90 8.01
CA LYS A 144 -3.89 -12.34 9.03
C LYS A 144 -2.93 -11.23 9.46
N LEU A 145 -2.58 -10.34 8.53
CA LEU A 145 -1.76 -9.17 8.85
C LEU A 145 -2.51 -8.22 9.80
N GLU A 146 -3.79 -7.95 9.52
CA GLU A 146 -4.63 -7.08 10.35
C GLU A 146 -4.90 -7.70 11.72
N GLU A 147 -5.15 -9.03 11.80
CA GLU A 147 -5.24 -9.77 13.06
C GLU A 147 -3.97 -9.60 13.91
N ARG A 148 -2.79 -9.77 13.30
CA ARG A 148 -1.51 -9.60 14.02
C ARG A 148 -1.26 -8.16 14.45
N ALA A 149 -1.64 -7.18 13.63
CA ALA A 149 -1.54 -5.77 13.97
C ALA A 149 -2.49 -5.39 15.13
N ASN A 150 -3.70 -5.95 15.17
CA ASN A 150 -4.62 -5.76 16.28
C ASN A 150 -4.05 -6.33 17.59
N GLN A 151 -3.42 -7.52 17.59
CA GLN A 151 -2.72 -8.06 18.74
C GLN A 151 -1.61 -7.13 19.23
N LEU A 152 -0.87 -6.50 18.31
CA LEU A 152 0.14 -5.51 18.68
C LEU A 152 -0.50 -4.28 19.33
N ASN A 153 -1.66 -3.83 18.83
CA ASN A 153 -2.40 -2.74 19.45
C ASN A 153 -2.91 -3.09 20.85
N GLU A 154 -3.36 -4.33 21.06
CA GLU A 154 -3.73 -4.84 22.39
C GLU A 154 -2.54 -4.86 23.37
N GLN A 155 -1.33 -5.14 22.87
CA GLN A 155 -0.11 -5.15 23.69
C GLN A 155 0.37 -3.76 24.08
N PHE A 156 0.37 -2.80 23.12
CA PHE A 156 0.98 -1.47 23.31
C PHE A 156 -0.02 -0.37 23.61
N HIS A 157 -1.32 -0.60 23.43
CA HIS A 157 -2.39 0.38 23.64
C HIS A 157 -2.12 1.72 22.96
N PHE A 158 -1.87 1.69 21.64
CA PHE A 158 -1.57 2.89 20.88
C PHE A 158 -2.64 3.98 21.07
N LYS A 159 -2.20 5.22 21.24
CA LYS A 159 -3.11 6.37 21.34
C LYS A 159 -3.93 6.55 20.05
N ARG A 160 -3.29 6.29 18.88
CA ARG A 160 -3.92 6.24 17.57
C ARG A 160 -3.39 5.02 16.82
N PHE A 161 -4.29 4.20 16.36
CA PHE A 161 -3.97 2.98 15.62
C PHE A 161 -4.76 2.94 14.31
N TYR A 162 -4.06 2.86 13.19
CA TYR A 162 -4.68 2.84 11.87
C TYR A 162 -4.26 1.61 11.08
N ILE A 163 -5.23 0.98 10.42
CA ILE A 163 -5.01 -0.05 9.40
C ILE A 163 -5.28 0.58 8.05
N ALA A 164 -4.22 1.00 7.37
CA ALA A 164 -4.26 1.68 6.08
C ALA A 164 -4.44 0.65 4.95
N ARG A 165 -5.68 0.44 4.47
CA ARG A 165 -6.03 -0.49 3.39
C ARG A 165 -5.79 0.18 2.04
N LEU A 166 -4.63 -0.08 1.43
CA LEU A 166 -4.26 0.50 0.15
C LEU A 166 -4.97 -0.19 -1.02
N GLY A 167 -5.51 0.62 -1.94
CA GLY A 167 -5.82 0.20 -3.29
C GLY A 167 -4.55 -0.01 -4.13
N ILE A 168 -4.71 -0.28 -5.43
CA ILE A 168 -3.57 -0.37 -6.34
C ILE A 168 -2.91 1.00 -6.46
N VAL A 169 -1.66 1.11 -6.01
CA VAL A 169 -0.92 2.37 -6.09
C VAL A 169 -0.44 2.60 -7.52
N LEU A 170 -0.93 3.68 -8.11
CA LEU A 170 -0.62 4.08 -9.48
C LEU A 170 0.40 5.22 -9.49
N SER A 171 1.37 5.14 -10.41
CA SER A 171 2.26 6.24 -10.76
C SER A 171 2.94 5.95 -12.09
N ARG A 172 3.13 6.97 -12.92
CA ARG A 172 3.84 6.82 -14.20
C ARG A 172 5.33 6.59 -14.04
N ASN A 173 5.91 7.13 -12.97
CA ASN A 173 7.34 7.02 -12.70
C ASN A 173 7.75 5.68 -12.08
N GLY A 174 6.78 4.80 -11.77
CA GLY A 174 7.05 3.52 -11.14
C GLY A 174 5.81 2.66 -10.96
N GLY A 175 5.90 1.68 -10.06
CA GLY A 175 4.76 0.88 -9.64
C GLY A 175 4.08 0.10 -10.75
N PHE A 176 2.74 0.07 -10.72
CA PHE A 176 1.91 -0.74 -11.61
C PHE A 176 1.96 -0.25 -13.07
N ILE A 177 1.77 1.06 -13.32
CA ILE A 177 1.71 1.61 -14.68
C ILE A 177 3.03 1.36 -15.42
N LYS A 178 4.18 1.64 -14.79
CA LYS A 178 5.50 1.41 -15.40
C LYS A 178 5.70 -0.06 -15.77
N LYS A 179 5.29 -1.00 -14.91
CA LYS A 179 5.41 -2.43 -15.20
C LYS A 179 4.48 -2.86 -16.33
N ALA A 180 3.25 -2.38 -16.34
CA ALA A 180 2.30 -2.66 -17.41
C ALA A 180 2.80 -2.13 -18.76
N SER A 181 3.33 -0.91 -18.81
CA SER A 181 3.85 -0.31 -20.04
C SER A 181 5.06 -1.04 -20.65
N MET A 182 5.72 -1.93 -19.90
CA MET A 182 6.79 -2.80 -20.39
C MET A 182 6.28 -4.10 -21.05
N THR A 183 4.97 -4.34 -21.02
CA THR A 183 4.34 -5.49 -21.68
C THR A 183 3.66 -5.04 -22.98
N PRO A 184 3.43 -5.95 -23.95
CA PRO A 184 2.62 -5.62 -25.11
C PRO A 184 1.25 -5.09 -24.68
N PRO A 185 0.77 -3.98 -25.28
CA PRO A 185 -0.50 -3.40 -24.88
C PRO A 185 -1.65 -4.36 -25.13
N PHE A 186 -2.52 -4.48 -24.15
CA PHE A 186 -3.74 -5.26 -24.26
C PHE A 186 -4.92 -4.52 -23.63
N THR A 187 -6.11 -4.82 -24.07
CA THR A 187 -7.37 -4.42 -23.46
C THR A 187 -8.19 -5.65 -23.09
N VAL A 188 -9.22 -5.48 -22.28
CA VAL A 188 -10.10 -6.57 -21.89
C VAL A 188 -11.49 -6.36 -22.47
N ILE A 189 -12.05 -7.43 -22.99
CA ILE A 189 -13.47 -7.48 -23.40
C ILE A 189 -14.29 -7.70 -22.13
N HIS A 190 -15.29 -6.84 -21.88
CA HIS A 190 -16.12 -6.86 -20.67
C HIS A 190 -15.35 -6.60 -19.36
N GLY A 191 -14.31 -5.75 -19.40
CA GLY A 191 -13.55 -5.33 -18.21
C GLY A 191 -14.26 -4.25 -17.37
N TYR A 192 -15.54 -4.47 -17.01
CA TYR A 192 -16.37 -3.52 -16.26
C TYR A 192 -16.24 -3.65 -14.75
N ASN A 193 -15.55 -4.68 -14.27
CA ASN A 193 -15.29 -4.89 -12.85
C ASN A 193 -14.54 -3.68 -12.25
N LYS A 194 -14.96 -3.29 -11.05
CA LYS A 194 -14.35 -2.18 -10.32
C LYS A 194 -13.04 -2.58 -9.67
N VAL A 195 -12.02 -1.76 -9.85
CA VAL A 195 -10.69 -1.95 -9.31
C VAL A 195 -10.33 -0.72 -8.48
N PRO A 196 -10.23 -0.86 -7.14
CA PRO A 196 -9.82 0.23 -6.27
C PRO A 196 -8.36 0.61 -6.51
N PHE A 197 -8.09 1.88 -6.69
CA PHE A 197 -6.74 2.42 -6.89
C PHE A 197 -6.53 3.68 -6.08
N ILE A 198 -5.29 4.11 -5.93
CA ILE A 198 -4.90 5.41 -5.44
C ILE A 198 -3.67 5.89 -6.23
N GLU A 199 -3.62 7.18 -6.54
CA GLU A 199 -2.39 7.76 -7.09
C GLU A 199 -1.33 7.89 -6.00
N LEU A 200 -0.04 7.75 -6.37
CA LEU A 200 1.06 7.69 -5.40
C LEU A 200 1.12 8.91 -4.48
N ASN A 201 0.98 10.13 -5.03
CA ASN A 201 1.04 11.34 -4.20
C ASN A 201 -0.14 11.41 -3.24
N ASP A 202 -1.34 11.00 -3.66
CA ASP A 202 -2.50 10.93 -2.77
C ASP A 202 -2.30 9.87 -1.68
N ALA A 203 -1.65 8.73 -2.00
CA ALA A 203 -1.31 7.71 -1.00
C ALA A 203 -0.31 8.25 0.04
N ILE A 204 0.73 8.97 -0.41
CA ILE A 204 1.71 9.61 0.49
C ILE A 204 1.05 10.67 1.35
N ASN A 205 0.24 11.55 0.75
CA ASN A 205 -0.47 12.61 1.47
C ASN A 205 -1.47 12.04 2.48
N ALA A 206 -2.16 10.93 2.15
CA ALA A 206 -3.06 10.25 3.07
C ALA A 206 -2.32 9.61 4.26
N LEU A 207 -1.18 8.96 4.02
CA LEU A 207 -0.33 8.43 5.10
C LEU A 207 0.18 9.56 6.00
N GLN A 208 0.63 10.67 5.43
CA GLN A 208 1.05 11.84 6.18
C GLN A 208 -0.12 12.47 6.96
N PHE A 209 -1.30 12.57 6.36
CA PHE A 209 -2.52 13.05 7.02
C PHE A 209 -2.82 12.22 8.28
N LEU A 210 -2.68 10.89 8.22
CA LEU A 210 -2.82 10.00 9.37
C LEU A 210 -1.72 10.20 10.44
N CYS A 211 -0.51 10.59 10.05
CA CYS A 211 0.54 10.94 11.00
C CYS A 211 0.17 12.19 11.80
N GLU A 212 -0.39 13.20 11.14
CA GLU A 212 -0.56 14.56 11.69
C GLU A 212 -1.94 14.80 12.33
N LYS A 213 -2.99 14.21 11.75
CA LYS A 213 -4.38 14.51 12.16
C LYS A 213 -4.93 13.49 13.14
N ASP A 214 -5.81 13.97 13.99
CA ASP A 214 -6.55 13.12 14.93
C ASP A 214 -7.77 12.50 14.22
N VAL A 215 -7.51 11.43 13.49
CA VAL A 215 -8.51 10.61 12.80
C VAL A 215 -8.99 9.52 13.75
N PRO A 216 -10.26 9.09 13.72
CA PRO A 216 -10.71 7.95 14.52
C PRO A 216 -9.86 6.70 14.23
N SER A 217 -9.41 6.01 15.29
CA SER A 217 -8.63 4.76 15.17
C SER A 217 -9.44 3.67 14.49
N GLY A 218 -8.77 2.82 13.71
CA GLY A 218 -9.38 1.71 13.00
C GLY A 218 -8.92 1.59 11.55
N PRO A 219 -9.66 0.86 10.72
CA PRO A 219 -9.37 0.75 9.29
C PRO A 219 -9.59 2.10 8.57
N VAL A 220 -8.73 2.39 7.61
CA VAL A 220 -8.81 3.56 6.73
C VAL A 220 -8.51 3.11 5.30
N ASN A 221 -9.44 3.31 4.39
CA ASN A 221 -9.25 2.99 2.99
C ASN A 221 -8.41 4.08 2.31
N LEU A 222 -7.25 3.69 1.80
CA LEU A 222 -6.40 4.52 0.97
C LEU A 222 -6.69 4.20 -0.50
N THR A 223 -7.83 4.68 -0.97
CA THR A 223 -8.30 4.54 -2.35
C THR A 223 -8.73 5.89 -2.89
N SER A 224 -8.73 6.04 -4.21
CA SER A 224 -9.40 7.17 -4.86
C SER A 224 -10.91 7.13 -4.59
N PRO A 225 -11.60 8.27 -4.46
CA PRO A 225 -13.05 8.31 -4.23
C PRO A 225 -13.88 7.54 -5.26
N LYS A 226 -13.36 7.41 -6.48
CA LYS A 226 -13.98 6.61 -7.54
C LYS A 226 -13.06 5.47 -7.95
N SER A 227 -13.52 4.24 -7.76
CA SER A 227 -12.87 3.06 -8.33
C SER A 227 -12.86 3.14 -9.86
N ALA A 228 -11.79 2.68 -10.50
CA ALA A 228 -11.72 2.54 -11.95
C ALA A 228 -12.30 1.20 -12.40
N THR A 229 -12.78 1.12 -13.62
CA THR A 229 -12.96 -0.18 -14.28
C THR A 229 -11.60 -0.74 -14.70
N LEU A 230 -11.49 -2.06 -14.82
CA LEU A 230 -10.27 -2.68 -15.35
C LEU A 230 -9.92 -2.14 -16.74
N GLN A 231 -10.92 -1.86 -17.57
CA GLN A 231 -10.72 -1.29 -18.89
C GLN A 231 -10.11 0.12 -18.81
N GLU A 232 -10.63 1.00 -17.95
CA GLU A 232 -10.07 2.34 -17.73
C GLU A 232 -8.65 2.28 -17.16
N LEU A 233 -8.39 1.36 -16.24
CA LEU A 233 -7.05 1.16 -15.67
C LEU A 233 -6.04 0.76 -16.75
N LEU A 234 -6.37 -0.20 -17.61
CA LEU A 234 -5.52 -0.62 -18.72
C LEU A 234 -5.34 0.49 -19.75
N HIS A 235 -6.40 1.24 -20.07
CA HIS A 235 -6.30 2.41 -20.93
C HIS A 235 -5.31 3.44 -20.36
N CYS A 236 -5.38 3.73 -19.06
CA CYS A 236 -4.43 4.61 -18.38
C CYS A 236 -2.98 4.08 -18.50
N CYS A 237 -2.76 2.77 -18.32
CA CYS A 237 -1.43 2.16 -18.43
C CYS A 237 -0.83 2.29 -19.83
N TYR A 238 -1.63 2.17 -20.87
CA TYR A 238 -1.16 2.15 -22.27
C TYR A 238 -1.45 3.43 -23.06
N LYS A 239 -1.86 4.50 -22.40
CA LYS A 239 -2.22 5.79 -23.00
C LYS A 239 -1.16 6.34 -23.98
N HIS A 240 0.12 6.07 -23.73
CA HIS A 240 1.24 6.53 -24.54
C HIS A 240 1.82 5.45 -25.47
N SER A 241 1.22 4.26 -25.50
CA SER A 241 1.64 3.21 -26.42
C SER A 241 1.25 3.57 -27.85
N LYS A 242 2.21 3.41 -28.77
CA LYS A 242 1.97 3.55 -30.22
C LYS A 242 1.48 2.24 -30.85
N LEU A 243 1.52 1.13 -30.10
CA LEU A 243 1.07 -0.17 -30.58
C LEU A 243 -0.42 -0.34 -30.35
N PRO A 244 -1.13 -1.06 -31.23
CA PRO A 244 -2.53 -1.39 -31.03
C PRO A 244 -2.70 -2.30 -29.80
N GLN A 245 -3.78 -2.12 -29.08
CA GLN A 245 -4.11 -2.96 -27.94
C GLN A 245 -4.73 -4.27 -28.41
N ILE A 246 -4.20 -5.40 -27.95
CA ILE A 246 -4.72 -6.72 -28.25
C ILE A 246 -5.91 -7.02 -27.32
N PRO A 247 -7.13 -7.29 -27.84
CA PRO A 247 -8.28 -7.63 -27.01
C PRO A 247 -8.13 -9.01 -26.38
N ILE A 248 -8.30 -9.11 -25.07
CA ILE A 248 -8.27 -10.38 -24.31
C ILE A 248 -9.59 -10.54 -23.57
N ILE A 249 -10.15 -11.75 -23.58
CA ILE A 249 -11.32 -12.06 -22.78
C ILE A 249 -10.92 -12.20 -21.32
N THR A 250 -11.62 -11.51 -20.42
CA THR A 250 -11.30 -11.47 -18.98
C THR A 250 -11.16 -12.85 -18.34
N GLY A 251 -11.93 -13.85 -18.80
CA GLY A 251 -11.83 -15.23 -18.31
C GLY A 251 -10.46 -15.87 -18.49
N PHE A 252 -9.75 -15.54 -19.59
CA PHE A 252 -8.38 -16.05 -19.81
C PHE A 252 -7.36 -15.43 -18.84
N LEU A 253 -7.59 -14.23 -18.37
CA LEU A 253 -6.72 -13.60 -17.39
C LEU A 253 -6.71 -14.36 -16.05
N ARG A 254 -7.85 -14.96 -15.66
CA ARG A 254 -7.99 -15.74 -14.41
C ARG A 254 -7.19 -17.05 -14.42
N LEU A 255 -6.83 -17.56 -15.58
CA LEU A 255 -6.02 -18.79 -15.73
C LEU A 255 -4.52 -18.54 -15.55
N GLY A 256 -4.13 -17.27 -15.47
CA GLY A 256 -2.73 -16.84 -15.37
C GLY A 256 -2.21 -16.67 -13.94
N ASP A 257 -1.28 -15.77 -13.79
CA ASP A 257 -0.65 -15.42 -12.53
C ASP A 257 -1.68 -14.85 -11.54
N ARG A 258 -1.62 -15.27 -10.26
CA ARG A 258 -2.48 -14.75 -9.18
C ARG A 258 -2.42 -13.22 -9.00
N ARG A 259 -1.37 -12.54 -9.48
CA ARG A 259 -1.33 -11.07 -9.54
C ARG A 259 -2.49 -10.50 -10.37
N ILE A 260 -2.94 -11.24 -11.36
CA ILE A 260 -4.06 -10.85 -12.23
C ILE A 260 -5.38 -10.95 -11.46
N GLN A 261 -5.48 -11.82 -10.45
CA GLN A 261 -6.67 -11.89 -9.59
C GLN A 261 -6.97 -10.55 -8.93
N LEU A 262 -5.94 -9.78 -8.54
CA LEU A 262 -6.10 -8.41 -8.00
C LEU A 262 -6.77 -7.44 -9.00
N LEU A 263 -6.66 -7.72 -10.30
CA LEU A 263 -7.27 -6.91 -11.35
C LEU A 263 -8.65 -7.43 -11.77
N THR A 264 -8.97 -8.68 -11.43
CA THR A 264 -10.24 -9.33 -11.84
C THR A 264 -11.25 -9.40 -10.71
N THR A 265 -10.94 -8.86 -9.54
CA THR A 265 -11.92 -8.61 -8.48
C THR A 265 -12.90 -7.52 -8.93
N ASN A 266 -14.08 -7.50 -8.33
CA ASN A 266 -15.06 -6.44 -8.54
C ASN A 266 -15.33 -5.77 -7.19
N GLN A 267 -14.54 -4.76 -6.86
CA GLN A 267 -14.57 -4.11 -5.54
C GLN A 267 -14.75 -2.59 -5.72
N ASN A 268 -15.89 -2.07 -5.28
CA ASN A 268 -16.17 -0.64 -5.29
C ASN A 268 -15.86 -0.02 -3.92
N VAL A 269 -14.57 0.03 -3.56
CA VAL A 269 -14.12 0.52 -2.26
C VAL A 269 -14.01 2.03 -2.25
N VAL A 270 -14.59 2.68 -1.24
CA VAL A 270 -14.59 4.13 -1.04
C VAL A 270 -13.84 4.53 0.26
N PRO A 271 -13.11 5.65 0.26
CA PRO A 271 -12.33 6.13 1.39
C PRO A 271 -13.17 7.03 2.31
N LYS A 272 -14.22 6.49 2.92
CA LYS A 272 -15.23 7.28 3.65
C LYS A 272 -14.63 8.00 4.86
N VAL A 273 -13.71 7.36 5.58
CA VAL A 273 -13.04 7.99 6.72
C VAL A 273 -12.25 9.22 6.27
N LEU A 274 -11.43 9.12 5.24
CA LEU A 274 -10.65 10.25 4.72
C LEU A 274 -11.56 11.39 4.23
N LEU A 275 -12.62 11.07 3.49
CA LEU A 275 -13.58 12.06 3.01
C LEU A 275 -14.27 12.79 4.16
N ASN A 276 -14.75 12.06 5.18
CA ASN A 276 -15.40 12.64 6.34
C ASN A 276 -14.45 13.53 7.18
N MET A 277 -13.16 13.23 7.17
CA MET A 277 -12.13 14.02 7.86
C MET A 277 -11.60 15.19 7.01
N GLY A 278 -12.16 15.43 5.83
CA GLY A 278 -11.82 16.55 4.97
C GLY A 278 -10.51 16.37 4.18
N PHE A 279 -10.03 15.14 4.01
CA PHE A 279 -8.89 14.87 3.13
C PHE A 279 -9.22 15.23 1.68
N VAL A 280 -8.34 15.99 1.02
CA VAL A 280 -8.52 16.43 -0.36
C VAL A 280 -7.67 15.57 -1.30
N PHE A 281 -8.31 14.82 -2.18
CA PHE A 281 -7.66 14.04 -3.22
C PHE A 281 -7.29 14.93 -4.41
N HIS A 282 -6.03 14.87 -4.84
CA HIS A 282 -5.59 15.53 -6.09
C HIS A 282 -5.96 14.72 -7.33
N THR A 283 -6.09 13.41 -7.16
CA THR A 283 -6.44 12.46 -8.23
C THR A 283 -7.70 11.65 -7.86
N PRO A 284 -8.89 12.31 -7.84
CA PRO A 284 -10.12 11.67 -7.38
C PRO A 284 -10.68 10.61 -8.35
N ASN A 285 -10.15 10.52 -9.56
CA ASN A 285 -10.54 9.52 -10.56
C ASN A 285 -9.37 9.17 -11.47
N ILE A 286 -9.51 8.07 -12.24
CA ILE A 286 -8.43 7.49 -13.05
C ILE A 286 -7.97 8.42 -14.19
N GLN A 287 -8.84 9.29 -14.71
CA GLN A 287 -8.52 10.23 -15.79
C GLN A 287 -7.50 11.28 -15.35
N ASN A 288 -7.42 11.57 -14.05
CA ASN A 288 -6.49 12.55 -13.47
C ASN A 288 -5.10 11.97 -13.18
N VAL A 289 -4.87 10.67 -13.33
CA VAL A 289 -3.56 10.04 -13.10
C VAL A 289 -2.54 10.58 -14.10
N GLN A 290 -1.49 11.22 -13.58
CA GLN A 290 -0.40 11.85 -14.34
C GLN A 290 0.80 10.91 -14.49
#